data_3720dc4b0116f62617b16af6f5119ed9
#
_entry.id   3720dc4b0116f62617b16af6f5119ed9
#
_cell.length_a   1.000
_cell.length_b   1.000
_cell.length_c   1.000
_cell.angle_alpha   90.00
_cell.angle_beta   90.00
_cell.angle_gamma   90.00
#
_symmetry.space_group_name_H-M   'P 1'
#
loop_
_entity.id
_entity.type
_entity.pdbx_description
1 polymer ?
#
loop_
_entity_poly.entity_id
_entity_poly.type
_entity_poly.pdbx_seq_one_letter_code
_entity_poly.pdbx_strand_id
1 'polypeptide(L)'
;MEINASFFLATDYIGKGKPIWDWKLYLLLSSSQNNIILRDDLNNKLIERKDYKGKEHQFLWKLINILKYLPPETRSLLLREVTNQLNIDGMDYKEDRCMSWDEAREMQDNGMEFGSHGLSHTSLRDLSQDSIERELNESWEKIRLELNPQNKYFALPFGSDNDFSKSIITSIRDNGYNNCLLNVKGVNSCKQEQFSLKRKIVMDSPNLKAILG
;
A
#
# COMPACT_ATOMS: atom_id res chain seq x y z
N MET A 1 -24.97 -16.57 -0.59
CA MET A 1 -23.59 -17.04 -0.80
C MET A 1 -22.73 -16.21 0.12
N GLU A 2 -22.19 -16.80 1.16
CA GLU A 2 -21.25 -16.12 2.06
C GLU A 2 -19.89 -16.13 1.36
N ILE A 3 -19.29 -14.97 1.16
CA ILE A 3 -17.96 -14.83 0.57
C ILE A 3 -17.06 -14.32 1.69
N ASN A 4 -16.11 -15.13 2.12
CA ASN A 4 -15.08 -14.70 3.03
C ASN A 4 -13.97 -14.00 2.24
N ALA A 5 -13.47 -12.89 2.77
CA ALA A 5 -12.38 -12.13 2.18
C ALA A 5 -11.35 -11.76 3.26
N SER A 6 -10.10 -11.60 2.85
CA SER A 6 -9.03 -11.15 3.73
C SER A 6 -8.61 -9.73 3.32
N PHE A 7 -8.57 -8.83 4.30
CA PHE A 7 -8.18 -7.42 4.15
C PHE A 7 -6.81 -7.19 4.77
N PHE A 8 -5.93 -6.51 4.05
CA PHE A 8 -4.59 -6.22 4.52
C PHE A 8 -4.44 -4.74 4.84
N LEU A 9 -4.13 -4.43 6.09
CA LEU A 9 -4.23 -3.10 6.66
C LEU A 9 -2.86 -2.40 6.76
N ALA A 10 -2.74 -1.22 6.13
CA ALA A 10 -1.68 -0.26 6.41
C ALA A 10 -2.09 0.54 7.65
N THR A 11 -1.60 0.12 8.81
CA THR A 11 -2.24 0.44 10.10
C THR A 11 -2.11 1.89 10.56
N ASP A 12 -1.17 2.67 10.01
CA ASP A 12 -1.08 4.11 10.29
C ASP A 12 -2.21 4.95 9.66
N TYR A 13 -3.02 4.33 8.83
CA TYR A 13 -4.14 4.99 8.15
C TYR A 13 -5.50 4.60 8.74
N ILE A 14 -5.58 3.47 9.46
CA ILE A 14 -6.83 2.97 10.01
C ILE A 14 -7.31 3.90 11.14
N GLY A 15 -8.57 4.31 11.09
CA GLY A 15 -9.18 5.23 12.06
C GLY A 15 -8.64 6.67 12.01
N LYS A 16 -7.90 7.07 10.98
CA LYS A 16 -7.31 8.41 10.89
C LYS A 16 -8.10 9.38 9.99
N GLY A 17 -9.22 8.95 9.41
CA GLY A 17 -10.05 9.79 8.54
C GLY A 17 -9.35 10.28 7.28
N LYS A 18 -8.33 9.56 6.82
CA LYS A 18 -7.54 9.93 5.64
C LYS A 18 -7.25 8.69 4.77
N PRO A 19 -7.03 8.89 3.46
CA PRO A 19 -6.59 7.82 2.56
C PRO A 19 -5.12 7.44 2.78
N ILE A 20 -4.72 6.28 2.24
CA ILE A 20 -3.32 5.91 2.07
C ILE A 20 -2.63 6.95 1.17
N TRP A 21 -1.34 7.15 1.36
CA TRP A 21 -0.59 8.25 0.76
C TRP A 21 -0.59 8.25 -0.78
N ASP A 22 -0.55 7.10 -1.41
CA ASP A 22 -0.55 6.97 -2.88
C ASP A 22 -1.94 7.26 -3.46
N TRP A 23 -3.01 6.87 -2.76
CA TRP A 23 -4.37 7.28 -3.09
C TRP A 23 -4.57 8.80 -2.86
N LYS A 24 -4.02 9.33 -1.76
CA LYS A 24 -4.01 10.78 -1.55
C LYS A 24 -3.31 11.51 -2.69
N LEU A 25 -2.18 11.02 -3.16
CA LEU A 25 -1.47 11.60 -4.30
C LEU A 25 -2.35 11.60 -5.56
N TYR A 26 -3.03 10.48 -5.84
CA TYR A 26 -3.98 10.39 -6.95
C TYR A 26 -5.08 11.44 -6.85
N LEU A 27 -5.72 11.59 -5.69
CA LEU A 27 -6.78 12.57 -5.46
C LEU A 27 -6.27 14.01 -5.67
N LEU A 28 -5.11 14.35 -5.14
CA LEU A 28 -4.48 15.66 -5.33
C LEU A 28 -4.24 15.96 -6.81
N LEU A 29 -3.66 15.02 -7.54
CA LEU A 29 -3.38 15.19 -8.97
C LEU A 29 -4.64 15.27 -9.81
N SER A 30 -5.71 14.62 -9.40
CA SER A 30 -7.02 14.63 -10.08
C SER A 30 -7.79 15.94 -9.84
N SER A 31 -7.57 16.59 -8.69
CA SER A 31 -8.32 17.77 -8.26
C SER A 31 -7.82 19.09 -8.85
N SER A 32 -6.62 19.13 -9.43
CA SER A 32 -6.02 20.34 -9.99
C SER A 32 -5.19 20.04 -11.22
N GLN A 33 -5.16 20.97 -12.16
CA GLN A 33 -4.33 20.92 -13.36
C GLN A 33 -3.04 21.75 -13.24
N ASN A 34 -2.79 22.35 -12.09
CA ASN A 34 -1.60 23.17 -11.87
C ASN A 34 -0.32 22.33 -12.11
N ASN A 35 0.72 22.99 -12.59
CA ASN A 35 2.00 22.34 -12.78
C ASN A 35 2.62 21.97 -11.43
N ILE A 36 3.31 20.86 -11.40
CA ILE A 36 4.08 20.38 -10.26
C ILE A 36 5.50 20.17 -10.75
N ILE A 37 6.45 20.58 -9.93
CA ILE A 37 7.87 20.36 -10.14
C ILE A 37 8.42 19.67 -8.90
N LEU A 38 8.87 18.44 -9.05
CA LEU A 38 9.54 17.69 -7.99
C LEU A 38 10.95 17.32 -8.41
N ARG A 39 11.85 17.28 -7.43
CA ARG A 39 13.20 16.79 -7.65
C ARG A 39 13.26 15.29 -7.40
N ASP A 40 13.71 14.57 -8.39
CA ASP A 40 14.09 13.17 -8.28
C ASP A 40 15.57 13.12 -7.84
N ASP A 41 15.81 13.06 -6.53
CA ASP A 41 17.16 13.10 -5.98
C ASP A 41 17.99 11.85 -6.34
N LEU A 42 17.34 10.73 -6.63
CA LEU A 42 18.02 9.50 -7.07
C LEU A 42 18.66 9.67 -8.45
N ASN A 43 17.99 10.40 -9.34
CA ASN A 43 18.45 10.62 -10.72
C ASN A 43 18.96 12.04 -10.96
N ASN A 44 18.98 12.89 -9.93
CA ASN A 44 19.32 14.32 -10.01
C ASN A 44 18.58 15.06 -11.14
N LYS A 45 17.29 14.76 -11.30
CA LYS A 45 16.43 15.34 -12.36
C LYS A 45 15.21 16.02 -11.76
N LEU A 46 14.76 17.06 -12.44
CA LEU A 46 13.45 17.63 -12.20
C LEU A 46 12.40 16.83 -12.96
N ILE A 47 11.29 16.58 -12.31
CA ILE A 47 10.11 15.95 -12.89
C ILE A 47 9.01 17.00 -12.88
N GLU A 48 8.55 17.36 -14.07
CA GLU A 48 7.52 18.36 -14.23
C GLU A 48 6.25 17.73 -14.81
N ARG A 49 5.09 18.07 -14.24
CA ARG A 49 3.80 17.56 -14.70
C ARG A 49 3.53 17.91 -16.15
N LYS A 50 3.94 19.13 -16.60
CA LYS A 50 3.74 19.58 -17.97
C LYS A 50 4.33 18.65 -19.03
N ASP A 51 5.40 17.91 -18.68
CA ASP A 51 6.06 16.96 -19.59
C ASP A 51 5.23 15.68 -19.81
N TYR A 52 4.17 15.50 -19.03
CA TYR A 52 3.26 14.35 -19.05
C TYR A 52 1.84 14.70 -19.51
N LYS A 53 1.67 15.85 -20.20
CA LYS A 53 0.37 16.26 -20.72
C LYS A 53 -0.24 15.16 -21.60
N GLY A 54 -1.47 14.71 -21.26
CA GLY A 54 -2.13 13.55 -21.90
C GLY A 54 -1.57 12.19 -21.48
N LYS A 55 -0.71 12.16 -20.44
CA LYS A 55 -0.11 10.96 -19.86
C LYS A 55 -0.13 11.02 -18.33
N GLU A 56 -1.21 11.54 -17.77
CA GLU A 56 -1.36 11.83 -16.35
C GLU A 56 -1.16 10.58 -15.48
N HIS A 57 -1.62 9.43 -15.97
CA HIS A 57 -1.39 8.15 -15.32
C HIS A 57 0.10 7.77 -15.25
N GLN A 58 0.89 8.06 -16.29
CA GLN A 58 2.33 7.81 -16.28
C GLN A 58 3.04 8.74 -15.29
N PHE A 59 2.58 9.99 -15.17
CA PHE A 59 3.09 10.94 -14.17
C PHE A 59 2.82 10.43 -12.75
N LEU A 60 1.58 10.04 -12.44
CA LEU A 60 1.22 9.47 -11.15
C LEU A 60 2.13 8.27 -10.81
N TRP A 61 2.25 7.29 -11.70
CA TRP A 61 3.09 6.13 -11.47
C TRP A 61 4.58 6.47 -11.33
N LYS A 62 5.06 7.47 -12.06
CA LYS A 62 6.44 7.98 -11.89
C LYS A 62 6.65 8.50 -10.47
N LEU A 63 5.71 9.29 -9.95
CA LEU A 63 5.78 9.81 -8.58
C LEU A 63 5.65 8.70 -7.54
N ILE A 64 4.68 7.79 -7.69
CA ILE A 64 4.53 6.64 -6.78
C ILE A 64 5.84 5.83 -6.71
N ASN A 65 6.46 5.54 -7.86
CA ASN A 65 7.71 4.77 -7.91
C ASN A 65 8.92 5.46 -7.29
N ILE A 66 8.88 6.76 -7.10
CA ILE A 66 9.89 7.50 -6.34
C ILE A 66 9.52 7.50 -4.86
N LEU A 67 8.29 7.90 -4.56
CA LEU A 67 7.84 8.13 -3.19
C LEU A 67 7.75 6.84 -2.35
N LYS A 68 7.49 5.69 -2.96
CA LYS A 68 7.31 4.41 -2.25
C LYS A 68 8.58 3.91 -1.55
N TYR A 69 9.75 4.37 -1.97
CA TYR A 69 11.05 3.99 -1.38
C TYR A 69 11.54 5.01 -0.35
N LEU A 70 10.87 6.14 -0.20
CA LEU A 70 11.26 7.17 0.75
C LEU A 70 10.75 6.86 2.16
N PRO A 71 11.51 7.25 3.19
CA PRO A 71 11.01 7.23 4.57
C PRO A 71 9.68 7.98 4.68
N PRO A 72 8.75 7.53 5.55
CA PRO A 72 7.42 8.13 5.70
C PRO A 72 7.43 9.63 5.97
N GLU A 73 8.40 10.12 6.74
CA GLU A 73 8.59 11.54 7.08
C GLU A 73 8.94 12.35 5.82
N THR A 74 9.93 11.91 5.06
CA THR A 74 10.36 12.55 3.81
C THR A 74 9.23 12.57 2.79
N ARG A 75 8.55 11.44 2.64
CA ARG A 75 7.38 11.32 1.75
C ARG A 75 6.26 12.30 2.15
N SER A 76 6.01 12.45 3.46
CA SER A 76 4.99 13.37 3.97
C SER A 76 5.33 14.83 3.67
N LEU A 77 6.61 15.21 3.70
CA LEU A 77 7.07 16.54 3.31
C LEU A 77 6.82 16.80 1.83
N LEU A 78 7.18 15.83 0.97
CA LEU A 78 6.97 15.96 -0.47
C LEU A 78 5.48 16.00 -0.85
N LEU A 79 4.64 15.23 -0.19
CA LEU A 79 3.18 15.28 -0.41
C LEU A 79 2.60 16.65 0.00
N ARG A 80 3.15 17.27 1.03
CA ARG A 80 2.79 18.63 1.43
C ARG A 80 3.23 19.66 0.37
N GLU A 81 4.43 19.50 -0.17
CA GLU A 81 4.92 20.35 -1.25
C GLU A 81 4.02 20.21 -2.50
N VAL A 82 3.64 18.99 -2.89
CA VAL A 82 2.67 18.76 -3.98
C VAL A 82 1.36 19.47 -3.70
N THR A 83 0.83 19.36 -2.49
CA THR A 83 -0.42 20.03 -2.09
C THR A 83 -0.32 21.55 -2.25
N ASN A 84 0.80 22.15 -1.80
CA ASN A 84 1.05 23.58 -1.91
C ASN A 84 1.16 24.03 -3.37
N GLN A 85 1.92 23.30 -4.19
CA GLN A 85 2.08 23.64 -5.63
C GLN A 85 0.76 23.51 -6.40
N LEU A 86 -0.12 22.62 -5.99
CA LEU A 86 -1.46 22.48 -6.57
C LEU A 86 -2.46 23.54 -6.10
N ASN A 87 -2.11 24.31 -5.07
CA ASN A 87 -2.99 25.31 -4.45
C ASN A 87 -4.29 24.70 -3.91
N ILE A 88 -4.18 23.51 -3.27
CA ILE A 88 -5.30 22.78 -2.71
C ILE A 88 -5.29 22.93 -1.19
N ASP A 89 -6.26 23.64 -0.64
CA ASP A 89 -6.48 23.75 0.80
C ASP A 89 -7.74 22.99 1.22
N GLY A 90 -7.63 22.25 2.33
CA GLY A 90 -8.80 21.68 3.00
C GLY A 90 -9.54 20.60 2.21
N MET A 91 -8.82 19.74 1.46
CA MET A 91 -9.46 18.61 0.77
C MET A 91 -10.17 17.70 1.77
N ASP A 92 -11.48 17.47 1.54
CA ASP A 92 -12.27 16.52 2.29
C ASP A 92 -12.01 15.10 1.76
N TYR A 93 -11.58 14.20 2.63
CA TYR A 93 -11.31 12.80 2.31
C TYR A 93 -12.38 11.84 2.85
N LYS A 94 -13.55 12.36 3.24
CA LYS A 94 -14.56 11.55 3.93
C LYS A 94 -14.93 10.27 3.18
N GLU A 95 -15.10 10.37 1.87
CA GLU A 95 -15.46 9.21 1.02
C GLU A 95 -14.24 8.33 0.65
N ASP A 96 -13.03 8.88 0.77
CA ASP A 96 -11.78 8.22 0.37
C ASP A 96 -10.93 7.76 1.56
N ARG A 97 -11.40 7.92 2.77
CA ARG A 97 -10.69 7.52 3.98
C ARG A 97 -10.52 6.01 4.09
N CYS A 98 -9.48 5.57 4.74
CA CYS A 98 -9.40 4.20 5.21
C CYS A 98 -10.47 3.93 6.28
N MET A 99 -10.86 2.67 6.42
CA MET A 99 -11.82 2.23 7.43
C MET A 99 -11.36 2.59 8.85
N SER A 100 -12.30 2.67 9.77
CA SER A 100 -12.03 2.73 11.21
C SER A 100 -11.81 1.33 11.79
N TRP A 101 -11.31 1.26 13.02
CA TRP A 101 -11.22 -0.02 13.74
C TRP A 101 -12.58 -0.58 14.09
N ASP A 102 -13.61 0.27 14.33
CA ASP A 102 -14.98 -0.17 14.55
C ASP A 102 -15.56 -0.86 13.30
N GLU A 103 -15.35 -0.26 12.13
CA GLU A 103 -15.75 -0.88 10.85
C GLU A 103 -14.99 -2.21 10.60
N ALA A 104 -13.72 -2.27 10.94
CA ALA A 104 -12.94 -3.51 10.82
C ALA A 104 -13.45 -4.59 11.77
N ARG A 105 -13.83 -4.26 13.00
CA ARG A 105 -14.46 -5.21 13.96
C ARG A 105 -15.79 -5.71 13.43
N GLU A 106 -16.65 -4.83 12.94
CA GLU A 106 -17.93 -5.22 12.34
C GLU A 106 -17.73 -6.18 11.15
N MET A 107 -16.74 -5.91 10.30
CA MET A 107 -16.41 -6.79 9.18
C MET A 107 -15.90 -8.16 9.68
N GLN A 108 -15.09 -8.19 10.73
CA GLN A 108 -14.60 -9.45 11.32
C GLN A 108 -15.73 -10.26 11.90
N ASP A 109 -16.68 -9.64 12.60
CA ASP A 109 -17.87 -10.31 13.15
C ASP A 109 -18.76 -10.90 12.03
N ASN A 110 -18.66 -10.38 10.82
CA ASN A 110 -19.30 -10.90 9.62
C ASN A 110 -18.39 -11.83 8.77
N GLY A 111 -17.35 -12.39 9.37
CA GLY A 111 -16.53 -13.46 8.77
C GLY A 111 -15.39 -12.98 7.87
N MET A 112 -15.08 -11.67 7.86
CA MET A 112 -13.90 -11.18 7.15
C MET A 112 -12.63 -11.41 7.96
N GLU A 113 -11.52 -11.69 7.28
CA GLU A 113 -10.20 -11.87 7.89
C GLU A 113 -9.34 -10.63 7.68
N PHE A 114 -8.37 -10.43 8.59
CA PHE A 114 -7.46 -9.29 8.52
C PHE A 114 -6.00 -9.72 8.64
N GLY A 115 -5.16 -9.09 7.83
CA GLY A 115 -3.71 -9.25 7.84
C GLY A 115 -3.01 -7.89 7.79
N SER A 116 -1.69 -7.91 7.94
CA SER A 116 -0.87 -6.69 7.89
C SER A 116 -0.45 -6.34 6.46
N HIS A 117 -0.46 -5.03 6.18
CA HIS A 117 0.14 -4.41 4.99
C HIS A 117 1.20 -3.38 5.39
N GLY A 118 1.87 -3.64 6.53
CA GLY A 118 2.80 -2.72 7.16
C GLY A 118 2.11 -1.59 7.92
N LEU A 119 2.90 -0.63 8.38
CA LEU A 119 2.42 0.59 9.03
C LEU A 119 2.04 1.65 8.01
N SER A 120 3.04 2.06 7.23
CA SER A 120 3.07 3.31 6.48
C SER A 120 2.82 3.14 4.97
N HIS A 121 2.52 1.90 4.51
CA HIS A 121 2.43 1.56 3.09
C HIS A 121 3.70 1.98 2.32
N THR A 122 4.86 1.61 2.85
CA THR A 122 6.18 1.87 2.25
C THR A 122 6.72 0.56 1.67
N SER A 123 7.44 0.63 0.54
CA SER A 123 8.20 -0.53 0.07
C SER A 123 9.30 -0.85 1.10
N LEU A 124 9.39 -2.11 1.52
CA LEU A 124 10.40 -2.53 2.50
C LEU A 124 11.81 -2.61 1.92
N ARG A 125 11.95 -2.51 0.60
CA ARG A 125 13.19 -2.81 -0.13
C ARG A 125 14.39 -2.00 0.33
N ASP A 126 14.21 -0.69 0.51
CA ASP A 126 15.30 0.24 0.78
C ASP A 126 15.30 0.74 2.24
N LEU A 127 14.50 0.08 3.10
CA LEU A 127 14.48 0.35 4.52
C LEU A 127 15.64 -0.34 5.25
N SER A 128 16.11 0.27 6.35
CA SER A 128 17.00 -0.39 7.29
C SER A 128 16.32 -1.59 7.95
N GLN A 129 17.10 -2.55 8.45
CA GLN A 129 16.56 -3.72 9.14
C GLN A 129 15.64 -3.32 10.31
N ASP A 130 16.06 -2.34 11.13
CA ASP A 130 15.25 -1.84 12.25
C ASP A 130 13.92 -1.26 11.78
N SER A 131 13.92 -0.55 10.63
CA SER A 131 12.69 0.00 10.03
C SER A 131 11.78 -1.10 9.48
N ILE A 132 12.35 -2.15 8.89
CA ILE A 132 11.58 -3.33 8.44
C ILE A 132 10.92 -4.01 9.65
N GLU A 133 11.67 -4.25 10.71
CA GLU A 133 11.15 -4.86 11.93
C GLU A 133 10.05 -4.03 12.55
N ARG A 134 10.21 -2.71 12.57
CA ARG A 134 9.18 -1.78 13.03
C ARG A 134 7.90 -1.87 12.19
N GLU A 135 8.02 -1.82 10.86
CA GLU A 135 6.87 -1.96 9.94
C GLU A 135 6.11 -3.28 10.18
N LEU A 136 6.83 -4.36 10.42
CA LEU A 136 6.26 -5.68 10.65
C LEU A 136 5.63 -5.82 12.04
N ASN A 137 6.36 -5.46 13.10
CA ASN A 137 5.93 -5.70 14.47
C ASN A 137 4.83 -4.74 14.92
N GLU A 138 5.01 -3.43 14.73
CA GLU A 138 4.03 -2.46 15.21
C GLU A 138 2.71 -2.56 14.42
N SER A 139 2.76 -2.87 13.11
CA SER A 139 1.53 -3.08 12.35
C SER A 139 0.75 -4.28 12.84
N TRP A 140 1.44 -5.39 13.12
CA TRP A 140 0.79 -6.57 13.65
C TRP A 140 0.23 -6.35 15.05
N GLU A 141 0.98 -5.69 15.94
CA GLU A 141 0.50 -5.40 17.29
C GLU A 141 -0.79 -4.57 17.29
N LYS A 142 -0.89 -3.56 16.42
CA LYS A 142 -2.12 -2.79 16.25
C LYS A 142 -3.29 -3.69 15.82
N ILE A 143 -3.07 -4.55 14.83
CA ILE A 143 -4.11 -5.48 14.35
C ILE A 143 -4.50 -6.46 15.46
N ARG A 144 -3.53 -7.02 16.16
CA ARG A 144 -3.76 -8.00 17.25
C ARG A 144 -4.55 -7.41 18.41
N LEU A 145 -4.27 -6.16 18.76
CA LEU A 145 -4.97 -5.47 19.85
C LEU A 145 -6.40 -5.09 19.50
N GLU A 146 -6.65 -4.73 18.24
CA GLU A 146 -7.95 -4.24 17.79
C GLU A 146 -8.89 -5.36 17.31
N LEU A 147 -8.36 -6.42 16.70
CA LEU A 147 -9.14 -7.43 16.00
C LEU A 147 -8.91 -8.85 16.51
N ASN A 148 -7.81 -9.12 17.23
CA ASN A 148 -7.43 -10.43 17.72
C ASN A 148 -7.51 -11.56 16.65
N PRO A 149 -6.90 -11.42 15.47
CA PRO A 149 -6.98 -12.37 14.37
C PRO A 149 -6.29 -13.69 14.74
N GLN A 150 -6.78 -14.80 14.20
CA GLN A 150 -6.22 -16.13 14.46
C GLN A 150 -4.90 -16.38 13.69
N ASN A 151 -4.74 -15.73 12.55
CA ASN A 151 -3.61 -15.93 11.64
C ASN A 151 -2.83 -14.64 11.43
N LYS A 152 -1.51 -14.74 11.45
CA LYS A 152 -0.60 -13.62 11.22
C LYS A 152 -0.20 -13.59 9.75
N TYR A 153 -1.02 -12.96 8.90
CA TYR A 153 -0.78 -12.84 7.46
C TYR A 153 -0.18 -11.49 7.09
N PHE A 154 0.69 -11.50 6.07
CA PHE A 154 1.30 -10.30 5.53
C PHE A 154 1.08 -10.19 4.03
N ALA A 155 0.65 -9.03 3.54
CA ALA A 155 0.75 -8.68 2.13
C ALA A 155 1.82 -7.59 1.97
N LEU A 156 2.79 -7.85 1.11
CA LEU A 156 3.89 -6.90 0.91
C LEU A 156 3.38 -5.64 0.17
N PRO A 157 3.58 -4.43 0.72
CA PRO A 157 3.26 -3.19 0.04
C PRO A 157 3.95 -3.12 -1.32
N PHE A 158 3.21 -2.75 -2.37
CA PHE A 158 3.60 -2.82 -3.78
C PHE A 158 3.91 -4.23 -4.27
N GLY A 159 4.82 -4.96 -3.64
CA GLY A 159 5.06 -6.40 -3.77
C GLY A 159 5.40 -6.90 -5.17
N SER A 160 5.84 -6.02 -6.09
CA SER A 160 6.37 -6.44 -7.39
C SER A 160 7.76 -7.08 -7.24
N ASP A 161 8.28 -7.71 -8.30
CA ASP A 161 9.60 -8.34 -8.29
C ASP A 161 10.73 -7.39 -7.84
N ASN A 162 10.53 -6.08 -7.97
CA ASN A 162 11.46 -5.07 -7.54
C ASN A 162 11.29 -4.63 -6.07
N ASP A 163 10.24 -5.06 -5.39
CA ASP A 163 9.89 -4.58 -4.05
C ASP A 163 10.26 -5.57 -2.94
N PHE A 164 10.83 -6.73 -3.26
CA PHE A 164 11.25 -7.71 -2.26
C PHE A 164 12.60 -8.37 -2.56
N SER A 165 13.18 -8.96 -1.55
CA SER A 165 14.43 -9.73 -1.59
C SER A 165 14.31 -10.92 -0.66
N LYS A 166 15.27 -11.84 -0.74
CA LYS A 166 15.34 -12.97 0.22
C LYS A 166 15.44 -12.50 1.66
N SER A 167 16.19 -11.41 1.93
CA SER A 167 16.32 -10.86 3.28
C SER A 167 14.98 -10.35 3.82
N ILE A 168 14.19 -9.63 3.02
CA ILE A 168 12.86 -9.16 3.41
C ILE A 168 11.93 -10.34 3.73
N ILE A 169 11.92 -11.36 2.87
CA ILE A 169 11.13 -12.58 3.10
C ILE A 169 11.57 -13.28 4.38
N THR A 170 12.86 -13.34 4.65
CA THR A 170 13.41 -13.88 5.90
C THR A 170 12.94 -13.05 7.10
N SER A 171 13.02 -11.73 7.04
CA SER A 171 12.53 -10.85 8.12
C SER A 171 11.03 -11.06 8.40
N ILE A 172 10.20 -11.21 7.36
CA ILE A 172 8.76 -11.48 7.52
C ILE A 172 8.56 -12.83 8.25
N ARG A 173 9.29 -13.86 7.84
CA ARG A 173 9.24 -15.19 8.48
C ARG A 173 9.69 -15.14 9.93
N ASP A 174 10.83 -14.52 10.20
CA ASP A 174 11.44 -14.44 11.54
C ASP A 174 10.59 -13.62 12.51
N ASN A 175 9.80 -12.68 12.00
CA ASN A 175 8.77 -11.97 12.77
C ASN A 175 7.50 -12.79 12.99
N GLY A 176 7.50 -14.09 12.67
CA GLY A 176 6.43 -15.04 12.98
C GLY A 176 5.16 -14.91 12.13
N TYR A 177 5.24 -14.29 10.95
CA TYR A 177 4.13 -14.35 10.01
C TYR A 177 3.95 -15.76 9.44
N ASN A 178 2.71 -16.13 9.15
CA ASN A 178 2.38 -17.47 8.62
C ASN A 178 2.60 -17.52 7.08
N ASN A 179 2.43 -16.40 6.40
CA ASN A 179 2.64 -16.30 4.96
C ASN A 179 2.95 -14.87 4.52
N CYS A 180 3.36 -14.74 3.24
CA CYS A 180 3.51 -13.45 2.58
C CYS A 180 2.92 -13.49 1.17
N LEU A 181 2.01 -12.55 0.89
CA LEU A 181 1.40 -12.35 -0.42
C LEU A 181 2.17 -11.27 -1.19
N LEU A 182 2.56 -11.61 -2.41
CA LEU A 182 3.24 -10.72 -3.34
C LEU A 182 2.26 -10.17 -4.37
N ASN A 183 2.63 -9.06 -5.00
CA ASN A 183 1.89 -8.52 -6.15
C ASN A 183 2.49 -9.03 -7.48
N VAL A 184 2.77 -10.33 -7.51
CA VAL A 184 3.26 -11.03 -8.69
C VAL A 184 2.11 -11.85 -9.27
N LYS A 185 1.85 -11.66 -10.57
CA LYS A 185 0.76 -12.35 -11.25
C LYS A 185 1.03 -13.86 -11.37
N GLY A 186 0.08 -14.67 -10.99
CA GLY A 186 0.18 -16.12 -11.17
C GLY A 186 -0.82 -16.92 -10.35
N VAL A 187 -0.65 -18.23 -10.40
CA VAL A 187 -1.38 -19.21 -9.58
C VAL A 187 -0.39 -19.89 -8.63
N ASN A 188 -0.90 -20.35 -7.52
CA ASN A 188 -0.13 -21.07 -6.50
C ASN A 188 -0.46 -22.55 -6.62
N SER A 189 0.55 -23.40 -6.49
CA SER A 189 0.38 -24.85 -6.34
C SER A 189 0.42 -25.24 -4.88
N CYS A 190 0.00 -26.47 -4.56
CA CYS A 190 0.10 -27.00 -3.19
C CYS A 190 1.55 -27.09 -2.65
N LYS A 191 2.54 -26.97 -3.54
CA LYS A 191 3.98 -26.95 -3.19
C LYS A 191 4.56 -25.52 -3.18
N GLN A 192 3.74 -24.49 -3.42
CA GLN A 192 4.19 -23.10 -3.41
C GLN A 192 4.70 -22.72 -2.03
N GLU A 193 5.83 -22.02 -1.98
CA GLU A 193 6.34 -21.45 -0.74
C GLU A 193 5.36 -20.41 -0.18
N GLN A 194 4.99 -20.56 1.09
CA GLN A 194 3.99 -19.73 1.75
C GLN A 194 4.39 -18.24 1.84
N PHE A 195 5.68 -17.94 1.71
CA PHE A 195 6.20 -16.57 1.76
C PHE A 195 6.42 -15.95 0.37
N SER A 196 5.87 -16.55 -0.67
CA SER A 196 5.91 -16.03 -2.03
C SER A 196 4.60 -16.27 -2.79
N LEU A 197 3.47 -16.11 -2.10
CA LEU A 197 2.15 -16.34 -2.67
C LEU A 197 1.84 -15.29 -3.72
N LYS A 198 1.57 -15.76 -4.94
CA LYS A 198 1.20 -14.93 -6.10
C LYS A 198 -0.28 -14.57 -6.04
N ARG A 199 -0.64 -13.47 -6.70
CA ARG A 199 -2.04 -13.01 -6.79
C ARG A 199 -2.48 -12.86 -8.24
N LYS A 200 -3.76 -13.11 -8.49
CA LYS A 200 -4.45 -12.62 -9.69
C LYS A 200 -5.07 -11.27 -9.34
N ILE A 201 -4.67 -10.22 -10.05
CA ILE A 201 -5.26 -8.90 -9.87
C ILE A 201 -6.60 -8.89 -10.61
N VAL A 202 -7.67 -8.61 -9.87
CA VAL A 202 -8.98 -8.35 -10.44
C VAL A 202 -9.12 -6.83 -10.59
N MET A 203 -9.14 -6.36 -11.81
CA MET A 203 -9.49 -4.98 -12.13
C MET A 203 -10.97 -4.93 -12.52
N ASP A 204 -11.53 -3.74 -12.59
CA ASP A 204 -12.90 -3.54 -13.06
C ASP A 204 -13.06 -4.11 -14.48
N SER A 205 -13.48 -5.35 -14.55
CA SER A 205 -13.60 -6.12 -15.78
C SER A 205 -15.00 -6.73 -15.84
N PRO A 206 -15.74 -6.51 -16.93
CA PRO A 206 -17.05 -7.12 -17.11
C PRO A 206 -17.00 -8.65 -17.24
N ASN A 207 -15.80 -9.24 -17.31
CA ASN A 207 -15.65 -10.67 -17.54
C ASN A 207 -14.92 -11.39 -16.39
N LEU A 208 -15.60 -11.50 -15.25
CA LEU A 208 -15.09 -12.18 -14.05
C LEU A 208 -14.69 -13.65 -14.34
N LYS A 209 -15.39 -14.32 -15.28
CA LYS A 209 -15.09 -15.70 -15.65
C LYS A 209 -13.71 -15.87 -16.30
N ALA A 210 -13.24 -14.87 -17.06
CA ALA A 210 -11.91 -14.91 -17.66
C ALA A 210 -10.78 -14.69 -16.63
N ILE A 211 -11.12 -14.19 -15.44
CA ILE A 211 -10.17 -13.94 -14.35
C ILE A 211 -10.04 -15.19 -13.47
N LEU A 212 -11.13 -15.94 -13.30
CA LEU A 212 -11.20 -17.08 -12.37
C LEU A 212 -10.94 -18.43 -13.07
N GLY A 213 -10.97 -18.46 -14.42
CA GLY A 213 -10.83 -19.68 -15.24
C GLY A 213 -9.47 -20.33 -15.28
#